data_eeeff12b8c57b70c3e385803c2873f6e
#
_entry.id   eeeff12b8c57b70c3e385803c2873f6e
#
_cell.length_a   1.000
_cell.length_b   1.000
_cell.length_c   1.000
_cell.angle_alpha   90.00
_cell.angle_beta   90.00
_cell.angle_gamma   90.00
#
_symmetry.space_group_name_H-M   'P 1'
#
loop_
_entity.id
_entity.type
_entity.pdbx_description
1 polymer ?
#
loop_
_entity_poly.entity_id
_entity_poly.type
_entity_poly.pdbx_seq_one_letter_code
_entity_poly.pdbx_strand_id
1 'polypeptide(L)'
;MFGGRKTVVAKWLRNASKAYDCRIFVPSVNVSSPAASCGKAVGMPATTIHFVRHGKVENPGHLLYERLPGFHLSEVGVRMAQATAHYIAVSPQLNTVSAIYSSPLERTRETAGEILTALNEVRETRGEETLELTTDERIIEARNEFRGTRIGYGEGALWKNGNWKLVRNLWKPSWGESYQSIAHRVQAFALEKVGEHPGEQIIVVSHESPIWSYRHMLETGHPEHNMLLRHTALASITSITYDCDTRKVLSIAYVDPAADVK
;
A
#
# COMPACT_ATOMS: atom_id res chain seq x y z
N MET A 1 35.63 -16.57 -7.85
CA MET A 1 34.79 -16.46 -9.06
C MET A 1 33.54 -15.64 -8.70
N PHE A 2 33.66 -14.31 -8.79
CA PHE A 2 32.54 -13.36 -8.56
C PHE A 2 32.52 -12.38 -9.72
N GLY A 3 31.83 -12.73 -10.82
CA GLY A 3 31.85 -11.90 -12.03
C GLY A 3 30.64 -12.06 -12.93
N GLY A 4 29.40 -12.19 -12.39
CA GLY A 4 28.24 -12.43 -13.22
C GLY A 4 27.03 -11.52 -13.01
N ARG A 5 26.96 -10.72 -11.94
CA ARG A 5 25.74 -9.96 -11.59
C ARG A 5 25.70 -8.50 -12.07
N LYS A 6 26.84 -7.89 -12.39
CA LYS A 6 26.91 -6.47 -12.80
C LYS A 6 26.41 -6.19 -14.23
N THR A 7 26.23 -7.22 -15.06
CA THR A 7 25.89 -7.06 -16.49
C THR A 7 24.37 -7.01 -16.75
N VAL A 8 23.53 -7.45 -15.80
CA VAL A 8 22.07 -7.53 -16.01
C VAL A 8 21.44 -6.15 -15.82
N VAL A 9 21.84 -5.40 -14.79
CA VAL A 9 21.28 -4.07 -14.49
C VAL A 9 21.58 -3.05 -15.60
N ALA A 10 22.79 -3.07 -16.16
CA ALA A 10 23.19 -2.15 -17.25
C ALA A 10 22.45 -2.40 -18.58
N LYS A 11 21.91 -3.60 -18.79
CA LYS A 11 21.16 -3.95 -20.00
C LYS A 11 19.68 -3.54 -19.89
N TRP A 12 19.12 -3.44 -18.66
CA TRP A 12 17.74 -3.06 -18.40
C TRP A 12 17.52 -1.54 -18.44
N LEU A 13 18.49 -0.75 -18.04
CA LEU A 13 18.40 0.72 -18.05
C LEU A 13 18.27 1.33 -19.46
N ARG A 14 18.55 0.58 -20.52
CA ARG A 14 18.46 1.06 -21.90
C ARG A 14 17.09 0.88 -22.58
N ASN A 15 16.13 0.19 -21.97
CA ASN A 15 14.83 -0.10 -22.58
C ASN A 15 13.63 0.63 -21.93
N ALA A 16 13.86 1.53 -20.99
CA ALA A 16 12.82 2.18 -20.16
C ALA A 16 12.18 3.45 -20.79
N SER A 17 12.08 3.56 -22.12
CA SER A 17 11.45 4.73 -22.78
C SER A 17 10.05 4.46 -23.34
N LYS A 18 9.26 3.57 -22.76
CA LYS A 18 7.84 3.46 -23.10
C LYS A 18 7.01 4.06 -21.99
N ALA A 19 6.37 5.21 -22.29
CA ALA A 19 5.50 5.97 -21.43
C ALA A 19 4.36 5.10 -20.87
N TYR A 20 4.29 5.01 -19.53
CA TYR A 20 3.12 4.47 -18.84
C TYR A 20 2.11 5.58 -18.62
N ASP A 21 0.87 5.33 -19.05
CA ASP A 21 -0.27 6.24 -18.92
C ASP A 21 -0.66 6.37 -17.44
N CYS A 22 -0.26 7.47 -16.82
CA CYS A 22 -0.56 7.78 -15.42
C CYS A 22 -1.93 8.47 -15.36
N ARG A 23 -3.00 7.72 -15.09
CA ARG A 23 -4.32 8.32 -14.84
C ARG A 23 -4.34 8.93 -13.44
N ILE A 24 -4.06 10.22 -13.38
CA ILE A 24 -4.24 11.03 -12.17
C ILE A 24 -5.74 11.33 -12.06
N PHE A 25 -6.42 10.71 -11.10
CA PHE A 25 -7.76 11.12 -10.70
C PHE A 25 -7.62 12.27 -9.69
N VAL A 26 -7.83 13.48 -10.14
CA VAL A 26 -7.93 14.66 -9.27
C VAL A 26 -9.41 14.85 -8.95
N PRO A 27 -9.89 14.67 -7.71
CA PRO A 27 -11.23 15.11 -7.36
C PRO A 27 -11.27 16.63 -7.46
N SER A 28 -12.23 17.15 -8.23
CA SER A 28 -12.49 18.58 -8.38
C SER A 28 -12.98 19.16 -7.03
N VAL A 29 -12.05 19.63 -6.21
CA VAL A 29 -12.37 20.52 -5.10
C VAL A 29 -12.48 21.94 -5.69
N ASN A 30 -13.69 22.50 -5.68
CA ASN A 30 -13.94 23.90 -6.05
C ASN A 30 -13.18 24.81 -5.05
N VAL A 31 -12.00 25.27 -5.46
CA VAL A 31 -11.30 26.33 -4.76
C VAL A 31 -11.60 27.63 -5.51
N SER A 32 -12.48 28.45 -4.93
CA SER A 32 -12.66 29.83 -5.36
C SER A 32 -11.35 30.59 -5.21
N SER A 33 -10.79 31.05 -6.33
CA SER A 33 -9.57 31.83 -6.43
C SER A 33 -9.72 33.17 -5.71
N PRO A 34 -8.81 33.55 -4.81
CA PRO A 34 -8.52 34.96 -4.53
C PRO A 34 -7.32 35.41 -5.36
N ALA A 35 -7.43 36.64 -5.87
CA ALA A 35 -6.50 37.31 -6.77
C ALA A 35 -5.04 37.32 -6.28
N ALA A 36 -4.16 37.27 -7.26
CA ALA A 36 -2.71 37.27 -7.14
C ALA A 36 -2.15 38.39 -6.28
N SER A 37 -1.36 38.02 -5.27
CA SER A 37 -0.26 38.85 -4.75
C SER A 37 1.03 38.05 -4.97
N CYS A 38 1.95 38.67 -5.72
CA CYS A 38 3.28 38.13 -6.02
C CYS A 38 4.15 38.13 -4.77
N GLY A 39 4.08 37.07 -3.97
CA GLY A 39 5.05 36.73 -2.94
C GLY A 39 5.52 35.30 -3.25
N LYS A 40 6.84 35.03 -3.22
CA LYS A 40 7.39 33.68 -3.33
C LYS A 40 6.64 32.77 -2.35
N ALA A 41 5.74 31.92 -2.85
CA ALA A 41 5.16 30.85 -2.08
C ALA A 41 6.32 29.91 -1.68
N VAL A 42 6.78 30.02 -0.45
CA VAL A 42 7.52 28.95 0.21
C VAL A 42 6.51 27.80 0.27
N GLY A 43 6.67 26.82 -0.62
CA GLY A 43 5.82 25.64 -0.63
C GLY A 43 5.87 25.02 0.77
N MET A 44 4.69 24.86 1.40
CA MET A 44 4.61 24.19 2.69
C MET A 44 5.17 22.79 2.56
N PRO A 45 5.98 22.30 3.51
CA PRO A 45 6.53 20.96 3.42
C PRO A 45 5.38 19.93 3.37
N ALA A 46 5.44 19.04 2.42
CA ALA A 46 4.42 18.02 2.21
C ALA A 46 5.02 16.62 2.34
N THR A 47 4.47 15.79 3.22
CA THR A 47 4.88 14.39 3.39
C THR A 47 4.00 13.49 2.55
N THR A 48 4.60 12.53 1.84
CA THR A 48 3.86 11.54 1.06
C THR A 48 4.06 10.14 1.61
N ILE A 49 2.96 9.45 1.89
CA ILE A 49 2.93 8.05 2.31
C ILE A 49 2.48 7.20 1.12
N HIS A 50 3.35 6.28 0.67
CA HIS A 50 3.09 5.33 -0.39
C HIS A 50 2.66 3.99 0.20
N PHE A 51 1.35 3.76 0.29
CA PHE A 51 0.81 2.47 0.72
C PHE A 51 0.88 1.45 -0.40
N VAL A 52 1.56 0.34 -0.16
CA VAL A 52 1.72 -0.77 -1.10
C VAL A 52 0.96 -1.97 -0.58
N ARG A 53 0.06 -2.56 -1.37
CA ARG A 53 -0.55 -3.85 -1.03
C ARG A 53 0.46 -4.97 -1.29
N HIS A 54 0.51 -5.99 -0.42
CA HIS A 54 1.36 -7.16 -0.64
C HIS A 54 1.06 -7.88 -1.97
N GLY A 55 2.03 -8.62 -2.51
CA GLY A 55 1.90 -9.47 -3.69
C GLY A 55 0.99 -10.68 -3.48
N LYS A 56 0.77 -11.47 -4.54
CA LYS A 56 -0.07 -12.67 -4.49
C LYS A 56 0.49 -13.71 -3.51
N VAL A 57 -0.41 -14.27 -2.69
CA VAL A 57 -0.08 -15.27 -1.66
C VAL A 57 -0.24 -16.69 -2.22
N GLU A 58 0.63 -17.60 -1.79
CA GLU A 58 0.45 -19.04 -2.01
C GLU A 58 -0.68 -19.54 -1.11
N ASN A 59 -1.80 -19.91 -1.72
CA ASN A 59 -3.01 -20.33 -1.01
C ASN A 59 -3.82 -21.33 -1.82
N PRO A 60 -3.31 -22.57 -2.02
CA PRO A 60 -4.00 -23.59 -2.82
C PRO A 60 -5.34 -24.03 -2.20
N GLY A 61 -5.49 -23.89 -0.88
CA GLY A 61 -6.73 -24.21 -0.17
C GLY A 61 -7.82 -23.15 -0.30
N HIS A 62 -7.54 -21.99 -0.91
CA HIS A 62 -8.47 -20.84 -0.97
C HIS A 62 -9.06 -20.43 0.38
N LEU A 63 -8.25 -20.53 1.43
CA LEU A 63 -8.64 -20.15 2.78
C LEU A 63 -8.65 -18.62 2.94
N LEU A 64 -9.53 -18.15 3.78
CA LEU A 64 -9.42 -16.76 4.28
C LEU A 64 -8.29 -16.71 5.32
N TYR A 65 -7.08 -16.37 4.87
CA TYR A 65 -5.88 -16.42 5.71
C TYR A 65 -5.73 -15.24 6.67
N GLU A 66 -6.37 -14.10 6.39
CA GLU A 66 -6.43 -12.92 7.27
C GLU A 66 -5.09 -12.63 7.99
N ARG A 67 -4.98 -12.94 9.30
CA ARG A 67 -3.77 -12.79 10.12
C ARG A 67 -3.10 -14.13 10.45
N LEU A 68 -3.46 -15.21 9.77
CA LEU A 68 -2.81 -16.50 9.97
C LEU A 68 -1.35 -16.42 9.50
N PRO A 69 -0.43 -17.01 10.26
CA PRO A 69 0.97 -17.15 9.86
C PRO A 69 1.14 -18.22 8.76
N GLY A 70 2.30 -18.22 8.11
CA GLY A 70 2.66 -19.23 7.11
C GLY A 70 2.06 -18.96 5.72
N PHE A 71 1.49 -17.80 5.49
CA PHE A 71 0.98 -17.39 4.17
C PHE A 71 1.99 -16.47 3.49
N HIS A 72 2.93 -17.10 2.78
CA HIS A 72 4.02 -16.49 2.03
C HIS A 72 3.57 -16.03 0.63
N LEU A 73 4.38 -15.23 -0.04
CA LEU A 73 4.18 -14.90 -1.45
C LEU A 73 4.30 -16.16 -2.33
N SER A 74 3.44 -16.28 -3.32
CA SER A 74 3.63 -17.24 -4.41
C SER A 74 4.75 -16.76 -5.35
N GLU A 75 5.23 -17.62 -6.24
CA GLU A 75 6.19 -17.20 -7.28
C GLU A 75 5.69 -16.00 -8.10
N VAL A 76 4.40 -15.98 -8.43
CA VAL A 76 3.76 -14.82 -9.09
C VAL A 76 3.79 -13.61 -8.18
N GLY A 77 3.52 -13.80 -6.88
CA GLY A 77 3.54 -12.72 -5.89
C GLY A 77 4.92 -12.09 -5.71
N VAL A 78 5.98 -12.89 -5.75
CA VAL A 78 7.36 -12.39 -5.76
C VAL A 78 7.63 -11.56 -7.02
N ARG A 79 7.24 -12.05 -8.20
CA ARG A 79 7.39 -11.27 -9.44
C ARG A 79 6.60 -9.95 -9.41
N MET A 80 5.39 -9.95 -8.81
CA MET A 80 4.61 -8.72 -8.61
C MET A 80 5.34 -7.73 -7.69
N ALA A 81 5.87 -8.21 -6.55
CA ALA A 81 6.65 -7.39 -5.63
C ALA A 81 7.89 -6.81 -6.31
N GLN A 82 8.61 -7.60 -7.11
CA GLN A 82 9.76 -7.17 -7.88
C GLN A 82 9.42 -6.12 -8.95
N ALA A 83 8.28 -6.26 -9.64
CA ALA A 83 7.81 -5.27 -10.61
C ALA A 83 7.54 -3.92 -9.93
N THR A 84 6.91 -3.94 -8.76
CA THR A 84 6.65 -2.74 -7.96
C THR A 84 7.93 -2.15 -7.38
N ALA A 85 8.84 -2.99 -6.89
CA ALA A 85 10.16 -2.58 -6.41
C ALA A 85 10.97 -1.89 -7.52
N HIS A 86 10.98 -2.46 -8.72
CA HIS A 86 11.63 -1.85 -9.89
C HIS A 86 11.00 -0.50 -10.24
N TYR A 87 9.65 -0.42 -10.30
CA TYR A 87 8.96 0.84 -10.57
C TYR A 87 9.35 1.94 -9.57
N ILE A 88 9.43 1.60 -8.28
CA ILE A 88 9.85 2.53 -7.22
C ILE A 88 11.31 2.94 -7.43
N ALA A 89 12.22 2.00 -7.68
CA ALA A 89 13.64 2.25 -7.81
C ALA A 89 14.01 3.15 -9.01
N VAL A 90 13.27 3.01 -10.14
CA VAL A 90 13.53 3.82 -11.34
C VAL A 90 12.77 5.15 -11.35
N SER A 91 11.77 5.34 -10.49
CA SER A 91 11.01 6.58 -10.40
C SER A 91 11.76 7.65 -9.60
N PRO A 92 12.13 8.79 -10.20
CA PRO A 92 12.82 9.85 -9.47
C PRO A 92 12.03 10.40 -8.27
N GLN A 93 10.69 10.30 -8.32
CA GLN A 93 9.82 10.75 -7.24
C GLN A 93 9.73 9.74 -6.10
N LEU A 94 9.88 8.42 -6.36
CA LEU A 94 9.69 7.37 -5.37
C LEU A 94 11.00 6.83 -4.80
N ASN A 95 12.12 6.99 -5.49
CA ASN A 95 13.41 6.42 -5.07
C ASN A 95 14.19 7.31 -4.07
N THR A 96 13.55 8.37 -3.57
CA THR A 96 14.08 9.29 -2.54
C THR A 96 13.41 9.09 -1.18
N VAL A 97 12.67 8.00 -0.99
CA VAL A 97 12.01 7.70 0.29
C VAL A 97 13.03 7.55 1.42
N SER A 98 12.67 8.05 2.61
CA SER A 98 13.52 8.08 3.80
C SER A 98 13.28 6.90 4.75
N ALA A 99 12.15 6.22 4.64
CA ALA A 99 11.81 5.08 5.51
C ALA A 99 10.88 4.08 4.82
N ILE A 100 10.94 2.83 5.28
CA ILE A 100 10.05 1.75 4.84
C ILE A 100 9.45 1.04 6.06
N TYR A 101 8.12 0.93 6.07
CA TYR A 101 7.33 0.27 7.10
C TYR A 101 6.56 -0.91 6.51
N SER A 102 6.31 -1.93 7.32
CA SER A 102 5.50 -3.09 6.93
C SER A 102 4.57 -3.55 8.04
N SER A 103 3.44 -4.11 7.67
CA SER A 103 2.70 -5.02 8.55
C SER A 103 3.61 -6.20 8.94
N PRO A 104 3.45 -6.77 10.15
CA PRO A 104 4.32 -7.86 10.62
C PRO A 104 4.11 -9.20 9.92
N LEU A 105 3.09 -9.34 9.05
CA LEU A 105 2.78 -10.60 8.38
C LEU A 105 3.79 -10.93 7.25
N GLU A 106 4.08 -12.22 7.06
CA GLU A 106 5.13 -12.72 6.16
C GLU A 106 5.03 -12.11 4.77
N ARG A 107 3.88 -12.19 4.11
CA ARG A 107 3.64 -11.68 2.76
C ARG A 107 3.92 -10.18 2.57
N THR A 108 3.67 -9.38 3.62
CA THR A 108 3.97 -7.93 3.60
C THR A 108 5.45 -7.68 3.81
N ARG A 109 6.09 -8.42 4.71
CA ARG A 109 7.53 -8.34 4.94
C ARG A 109 8.33 -8.81 3.71
N GLU A 110 7.88 -9.87 3.03
CA GLU A 110 8.48 -10.35 1.79
C GLU A 110 8.34 -9.31 0.67
N THR A 111 7.14 -8.73 0.48
CA THR A 111 6.93 -7.64 -0.49
C THR A 111 7.82 -6.43 -0.15
N ALA A 112 7.89 -6.04 1.13
CA ALA A 112 8.74 -4.95 1.59
C ALA A 112 10.23 -5.26 1.41
N GLY A 113 10.64 -6.52 1.54
CA GLY A 113 12.03 -6.98 1.33
C GLY A 113 12.48 -6.77 -0.11
N GLU A 114 11.64 -7.09 -1.10
CA GLU A 114 11.95 -6.83 -2.52
C GLU A 114 12.11 -5.32 -2.79
N ILE A 115 11.23 -4.49 -2.22
CA ILE A 115 11.28 -3.03 -2.34
C ILE A 115 12.54 -2.49 -1.66
N LEU A 116 12.83 -2.93 -0.45
CA LEU A 116 13.99 -2.52 0.35
C LEU A 116 15.30 -2.84 -0.38
N THR A 117 15.41 -4.05 -0.96
CA THR A 117 16.58 -4.47 -1.73
C THR A 117 16.82 -3.54 -2.92
N ALA A 118 15.78 -3.27 -3.72
CA ALA A 118 15.89 -2.40 -4.89
C ALA A 118 16.22 -0.94 -4.53
N LEU A 119 15.65 -0.42 -3.45
CA LEU A 119 15.95 0.93 -2.95
C LEU A 119 17.39 1.03 -2.42
N ASN A 120 17.85 0.04 -1.65
CA ASN A 120 19.20 0.06 -1.09
C ASN A 120 20.26 -0.06 -2.19
N GLU A 121 20.02 -0.83 -3.26
CA GLU A 121 20.90 -0.83 -4.45
C GLU A 121 21.03 0.57 -5.07
N VAL A 122 19.93 1.33 -5.17
CA VAL A 122 19.95 2.72 -5.68
C VAL A 122 20.70 3.64 -4.72
N ARG A 123 20.44 3.54 -3.41
CA ARG A 123 21.09 4.36 -2.36
C ARG A 123 22.61 4.10 -2.31
N GLU A 124 23.03 2.85 -2.38
CA GLU A 124 24.46 2.49 -2.47
C GLU A 124 25.15 3.13 -3.66
N THR A 125 24.50 3.18 -4.84
CA THR A 125 25.07 3.86 -6.02
C THR A 125 25.25 5.36 -5.84
N ARG A 126 24.49 5.97 -4.90
CA ARG A 126 24.54 7.40 -4.55
C ARG A 126 25.45 7.67 -3.34
N GLY A 127 25.96 6.63 -2.66
CA GLY A 127 26.72 6.74 -1.42
C GLY A 127 25.87 7.16 -0.22
N GLU A 128 24.55 6.86 -0.26
CA GLU A 128 23.61 7.11 0.82
C GLU A 128 23.56 5.90 1.79
N GLU A 129 23.18 6.14 3.05
CA GLU A 129 22.95 5.07 4.01
C GLU A 129 21.77 4.17 3.58
N THR A 130 21.89 2.88 3.84
CA THR A 130 20.82 1.91 3.54
C THR A 130 19.64 2.08 4.49
N LEU A 131 18.45 1.80 3.98
CA LEU A 131 17.23 1.76 4.79
C LEU A 131 17.10 0.43 5.51
N GLU A 132 16.39 0.45 6.64
CA GLU A 132 15.97 -0.73 7.39
C GLU A 132 14.45 -0.85 7.39
N LEU A 133 13.94 -2.10 7.46
CA LEU A 133 12.52 -2.38 7.52
C LEU A 133 12.01 -2.31 8.96
N THR A 134 11.05 -1.44 9.21
CA THR A 134 10.34 -1.34 10.50
C THR A 134 8.93 -1.93 10.38
N THR A 135 8.48 -2.70 11.39
CA THR A 135 7.13 -3.27 11.41
C THR A 135 6.21 -2.52 12.36
N ASP A 136 4.91 -2.39 11.99
CA ASP A 136 3.88 -1.76 12.82
C ASP A 136 2.55 -2.53 12.75
N GLU A 137 1.97 -2.84 13.91
CA GLU A 137 0.71 -3.59 14.04
C GLU A 137 -0.51 -2.79 13.58
N ARG A 138 -0.45 -1.47 13.55
CA ARG A 138 -1.59 -0.62 13.15
C ARG A 138 -1.93 -0.75 11.68
N ILE A 139 -1.01 -1.27 10.86
CA ILE A 139 -1.20 -1.49 9.43
C ILE A 139 -1.41 -2.96 9.07
N ILE A 140 -1.70 -3.83 10.08
CA ILE A 140 -2.01 -5.25 9.89
C ILE A 140 -3.39 -5.44 9.23
N GLU A 141 -3.64 -6.59 8.62
CA GLU A 141 -4.93 -6.93 7.99
C GLU A 141 -6.12 -6.85 8.97
N ALA A 142 -7.31 -6.64 8.45
CA ALA A 142 -8.54 -6.63 9.24
C ALA A 142 -8.86 -8.02 9.81
N ARG A 143 -9.38 -8.07 11.04
CA ARG A 143 -9.89 -9.33 11.62
C ARG A 143 -11.15 -9.79 10.89
N ASN A 144 -11.30 -11.12 10.77
CA ASN A 144 -12.46 -11.74 10.13
C ASN A 144 -12.80 -13.04 10.83
N GLU A 145 -14.08 -13.22 11.16
CA GLU A 145 -14.61 -14.41 11.86
C GLU A 145 -14.55 -15.70 10.99
N PHE A 146 -14.45 -15.56 9.66
CA PHE A 146 -14.24 -16.68 8.73
C PHE A 146 -12.79 -17.11 8.57
N ARG A 147 -11.88 -16.59 9.41
CA ARG A 147 -10.46 -16.91 9.38
C ARG A 147 -10.22 -18.43 9.41
N GLY A 148 -9.36 -18.92 8.52
CA GLY A 148 -9.03 -20.34 8.39
C GLY A 148 -10.07 -21.18 7.69
N THR A 149 -11.17 -20.58 7.22
CA THR A 149 -12.20 -21.29 6.46
C THR A 149 -12.21 -20.87 4.99
N ARG A 150 -12.85 -21.69 4.15
CA ARG A 150 -13.18 -21.31 2.77
C ARG A 150 -14.58 -20.74 2.75
N ILE A 151 -14.73 -19.45 2.47
CA ILE A 151 -16.05 -18.78 2.45
C ILE A 151 -16.97 -19.48 1.44
N GLY A 152 -18.19 -19.78 1.87
CA GLY A 152 -19.20 -20.48 1.05
C GLY A 152 -19.07 -22.01 1.02
N TYR A 153 -18.03 -22.60 1.62
CA TYR A 153 -17.78 -24.05 1.62
C TYR A 153 -17.45 -24.57 3.01
N GLY A 154 -17.75 -25.83 3.26
CA GLY A 154 -17.40 -26.51 4.51
C GLY A 154 -17.93 -25.75 5.74
N GLU A 155 -17.04 -25.48 6.70
CA GLU A 155 -17.37 -24.73 7.91
C GLU A 155 -17.62 -23.23 7.61
N GLY A 156 -17.10 -22.70 6.52
CA GLY A 156 -17.35 -21.34 6.04
C GLY A 156 -18.63 -21.18 5.22
N ALA A 157 -19.45 -22.23 5.08
CA ALA A 157 -20.73 -22.16 4.38
C ALA A 157 -21.74 -21.33 5.15
N LEU A 158 -22.50 -20.47 4.46
CA LEU A 158 -23.42 -19.52 5.10
C LEU A 158 -24.55 -20.20 5.88
N TRP A 159 -24.95 -21.39 5.49
CA TRP A 159 -26.01 -22.19 6.20
C TRP A 159 -25.51 -22.96 7.41
N LYS A 160 -24.17 -23.07 7.60
CA LYS A 160 -23.60 -23.73 8.78
C LYS A 160 -23.34 -22.74 9.91
N ASN A 161 -23.37 -23.22 11.13
CA ASN A 161 -22.98 -22.52 12.37
C ASN A 161 -23.63 -21.13 12.55
N GLY A 162 -24.70 -20.82 11.84
CA GLY A 162 -25.32 -19.50 11.86
C GLY A 162 -24.53 -18.40 11.14
N ASN A 163 -23.59 -18.75 10.27
CA ASN A 163 -22.73 -17.84 9.51
C ASN A 163 -23.53 -16.79 8.70
N TRP A 164 -24.75 -17.10 8.27
CA TRP A 164 -25.63 -16.15 7.61
C TRP A 164 -25.90 -14.89 8.45
N LYS A 165 -25.84 -15.00 9.77
CA LYS A 165 -26.00 -13.84 10.68
C LYS A 165 -24.82 -12.87 10.55
N LEU A 166 -23.63 -13.38 10.25
CA LEU A 166 -22.41 -12.59 10.09
C LEU A 166 -22.41 -11.74 8.82
N VAL A 167 -23.14 -12.15 7.78
CA VAL A 167 -23.19 -11.44 6.50
C VAL A 167 -24.47 -10.62 6.28
N ARG A 168 -25.27 -10.41 7.32
CA ARG A 168 -26.55 -9.68 7.23
C ARG A 168 -26.41 -8.22 6.81
N ASN A 169 -25.29 -7.61 7.15
CA ASN A 169 -25.03 -6.20 6.83
C ASN A 169 -23.72 -6.04 6.07
N LEU A 170 -23.81 -5.95 4.75
CA LEU A 170 -22.65 -5.78 3.87
C LEU A 170 -21.96 -4.41 3.98
N TRP A 171 -22.65 -3.41 4.54
CA TRP A 171 -22.13 -2.06 4.73
C TRP A 171 -21.38 -1.89 6.06
N LYS A 172 -21.74 -2.69 7.04
CA LYS A 172 -21.10 -2.67 8.35
C LYS A 172 -20.69 -4.10 8.67
N PRO A 173 -19.41 -4.48 8.52
CA PRO A 173 -19.01 -5.86 8.66
C PRO A 173 -19.34 -6.38 10.06
N SER A 174 -20.32 -7.29 10.12
CA SER A 174 -20.63 -8.08 11.32
C SER A 174 -19.78 -9.35 11.42
N TRP A 175 -18.90 -9.57 10.42
CA TRP A 175 -18.00 -10.71 10.35
C TRP A 175 -16.56 -10.43 10.78
N GLY A 176 -16.27 -9.26 11.36
CA GLY A 176 -14.92 -8.96 11.80
C GLY A 176 -14.72 -7.53 12.32
N GLU A 177 -13.53 -7.00 12.12
CA GLU A 177 -13.16 -5.64 12.50
C GLU A 177 -13.98 -4.61 11.69
N SER A 178 -14.56 -3.60 12.36
CA SER A 178 -15.34 -2.57 11.68
C SER A 178 -14.45 -1.70 10.77
N TYR A 179 -14.99 -1.22 9.65
CA TYR A 179 -14.26 -0.31 8.75
C TYR A 179 -13.78 0.95 9.47
N GLN A 180 -14.55 1.44 10.43
CA GLN A 180 -14.17 2.58 11.26
C GLN A 180 -12.93 2.29 12.11
N SER A 181 -12.88 1.11 12.80
CA SER A 181 -11.69 0.70 13.57
C SER A 181 -10.46 0.58 12.68
N ILE A 182 -10.62 -0.06 11.51
CA ILE A 182 -9.54 -0.23 10.54
C ILE A 182 -9.01 1.13 10.06
N ALA A 183 -9.90 2.02 9.62
CA ALA A 183 -9.50 3.34 9.10
C ALA A 183 -8.84 4.19 10.18
N HIS A 184 -9.35 4.20 11.41
CA HIS A 184 -8.79 5.00 12.50
C HIS A 184 -7.41 4.53 12.95
N ARG A 185 -7.13 3.19 13.02
CA ARG A 185 -5.78 2.73 13.36
C ARG A 185 -4.75 3.06 12.29
N VAL A 186 -5.14 2.98 11.00
CA VAL A 186 -4.29 3.39 9.89
C VAL A 186 -4.08 4.92 9.88
N GLN A 187 -5.13 5.69 10.19
CA GLN A 187 -5.02 7.14 10.33
C GLN A 187 -4.07 7.53 11.47
N ALA A 188 -4.18 6.89 12.64
CA ALA A 188 -3.29 7.14 13.75
C ALA A 188 -1.82 6.89 13.38
N PHE A 189 -1.54 5.78 12.68
CA PHE A 189 -0.22 5.50 12.12
C PHE A 189 0.21 6.58 11.13
N ALA A 190 -0.62 6.90 10.14
CA ALA A 190 -0.27 7.84 9.08
C ALA A 190 0.04 9.24 9.64
N LEU A 191 -0.81 9.77 10.53
CA LEU A 191 -0.61 11.10 11.12
C LEU A 191 0.62 11.18 12.04
N GLU A 192 0.98 10.10 12.72
CA GLU A 192 2.24 10.00 13.47
C GLU A 192 3.42 10.06 12.51
N LYS A 193 3.41 9.27 11.43
CA LYS A 193 4.51 9.24 10.46
C LYS A 193 4.64 10.54 9.68
N VAL A 194 3.56 11.25 9.39
CA VAL A 194 3.63 12.63 8.84
C VAL A 194 4.38 13.57 9.78
N GLY A 195 4.20 13.40 11.10
CA GLY A 195 4.93 14.22 12.10
C GLY A 195 6.40 13.82 12.26
N GLU A 196 6.74 12.55 12.03
CA GLU A 196 8.13 12.05 12.13
C GLU A 196 8.95 12.31 10.85
N HIS A 197 8.29 12.43 9.69
CA HIS A 197 8.90 12.57 8.36
C HIS A 197 8.45 13.85 7.63
N PRO A 198 8.61 15.05 8.20
CA PRO A 198 8.11 16.28 7.60
C PRO A 198 8.84 16.61 6.30
N GLY A 199 8.08 16.73 5.20
CA GLY A 199 8.64 17.03 3.88
C GLY A 199 9.26 15.82 3.15
N GLU A 200 9.16 14.64 3.72
CA GLU A 200 9.76 13.40 3.19
C GLU A 200 8.71 12.48 2.54
N GLN A 201 9.20 11.39 1.98
CA GLN A 201 8.39 10.32 1.43
C GLN A 201 8.72 9.01 2.13
N ILE A 202 7.71 8.22 2.44
CA ILE A 202 7.87 6.91 3.07
C ILE A 202 7.05 5.84 2.34
N ILE A 203 7.49 4.59 2.43
CA ILE A 203 6.74 3.42 1.92
C ILE A 203 6.16 2.64 3.08
N VAL A 204 4.91 2.18 2.89
CA VAL A 204 4.16 1.41 3.89
C VAL A 204 3.54 0.19 3.22
N VAL A 205 4.07 -1.01 3.48
CA VAL A 205 3.54 -2.24 2.90
C VAL A 205 2.47 -2.82 3.82
N SER A 206 1.26 -2.94 3.30
CA SER A 206 0.07 -3.33 4.06
C SER A 206 -0.87 -4.23 3.24
N HIS A 207 -2.15 -4.23 3.55
CA HIS A 207 -3.16 -5.13 3.01
C HIS A 207 -4.33 -4.35 2.40
N GLU A 208 -5.22 -5.09 1.70
CA GLU A 208 -6.35 -4.48 1.00
C GLU A 208 -7.28 -3.68 1.93
N SER A 209 -7.76 -4.31 3.01
CA SER A 209 -8.76 -3.66 3.88
C SER A 209 -8.23 -2.42 4.59
N PRO A 210 -7.02 -2.42 5.18
CA PRO A 210 -6.42 -1.22 5.76
C PRO A 210 -6.26 -0.08 4.77
N ILE A 211 -5.65 -0.35 3.60
CA ILE A 211 -5.41 0.67 2.57
C ILE A 211 -6.72 1.23 2.06
N TRP A 212 -7.67 0.37 1.68
CA TRP A 212 -8.93 0.80 1.09
C TRP A 212 -9.83 1.53 2.08
N SER A 213 -10.01 1.00 3.31
CA SER A 213 -10.87 1.65 4.32
C SER A 213 -10.37 3.04 4.68
N TYR A 214 -9.06 3.20 4.77
CA TYR A 214 -8.46 4.50 5.05
C TYR A 214 -8.59 5.46 3.86
N ARG A 215 -8.24 5.03 2.66
CA ARG A 215 -8.42 5.81 1.43
C ARG A 215 -9.88 6.24 1.25
N HIS A 216 -10.83 5.32 1.39
CA HIS A 216 -12.26 5.60 1.25
C HIS A 216 -12.73 6.66 2.25
N MET A 217 -12.28 6.55 3.51
CA MET A 217 -12.58 7.54 4.54
C MET A 217 -12.05 8.93 4.15
N LEU A 218 -10.86 9.03 3.59
CA LEU A 218 -10.29 10.31 3.15
C LEU A 218 -11.03 10.90 1.93
N GLU A 219 -11.49 10.06 1.01
CA GLU A 219 -12.19 10.49 -0.21
C GLU A 219 -13.66 10.86 0.04
N THR A 220 -14.33 10.20 0.99
CA THR A 220 -15.80 10.30 1.17
C THR A 220 -16.23 10.85 2.53
N GLY A 221 -15.31 10.97 3.48
CA GLY A 221 -15.60 11.38 4.86
C GLY A 221 -16.04 10.24 5.79
N HIS A 222 -16.26 9.02 5.28
CA HIS A 222 -16.65 7.85 6.08
C HIS A 222 -16.00 6.57 5.53
N PRO A 223 -15.63 5.61 6.39
CA PRO A 223 -14.91 4.39 5.98
C PRO A 223 -15.82 3.27 5.46
N GLU A 224 -17.13 3.34 5.68
CA GLU A 224 -18.11 2.35 5.26
C GLU A 224 -18.19 2.29 3.73
N HIS A 225 -17.99 1.09 3.17
CA HIS A 225 -17.96 0.87 1.73
C HIS A 225 -18.48 -0.51 1.35
N ASN A 226 -18.87 -0.66 0.08
CA ASN A 226 -19.14 -1.98 -0.48
C ASN A 226 -17.81 -2.68 -0.79
N MET A 227 -17.59 -3.85 -0.17
CA MET A 227 -16.36 -4.63 -0.34
C MET A 227 -16.10 -5.06 -1.80
N LEU A 228 -17.12 -5.15 -2.64
CA LEU A 228 -17.00 -5.53 -4.05
C LEU A 228 -16.50 -4.37 -4.94
N LEU A 229 -16.49 -3.15 -4.41
CA LEU A 229 -16.04 -1.95 -5.14
C LEU A 229 -14.63 -1.49 -4.73
N ARG A 230 -13.87 -2.33 -4.07
CA ARG A 230 -12.50 -2.01 -3.67
C ARG A 230 -11.57 -1.98 -4.88
N HIS A 231 -10.76 -0.93 -4.95
CA HIS A 231 -9.74 -0.73 -5.99
C HIS A 231 -8.35 -0.65 -5.36
N THR A 232 -7.83 -1.79 -4.95
CA THR A 232 -6.47 -1.92 -4.42
C THR A 232 -5.94 -3.26 -4.94
N ALA A 233 -5.33 -3.26 -6.13
CA ALA A 233 -4.76 -4.46 -6.74
C ALA A 233 -3.56 -4.99 -5.92
N LEU A 234 -3.20 -6.25 -6.10
CA LEU A 234 -2.00 -6.82 -5.49
C LEU A 234 -0.76 -6.08 -5.98
N ALA A 235 0.15 -5.77 -5.08
CA ALA A 235 1.37 -4.99 -5.31
C ALA A 235 1.15 -3.57 -5.89
N SER A 236 -0.10 -3.04 -5.88
CA SER A 236 -0.39 -1.67 -6.28
C SER A 236 0.05 -0.65 -5.22
N ILE A 237 0.23 0.60 -5.64
CA ILE A 237 0.64 1.72 -4.80
C ILE A 237 -0.49 2.74 -4.71
N THR A 238 -0.89 3.10 -3.49
CA THR A 238 -1.77 4.23 -3.18
C THR A 238 -0.94 5.30 -2.48
N SER A 239 -0.71 6.43 -3.10
CA SER A 239 0.08 7.53 -2.58
C SER A 239 -0.84 8.60 -2.00
N ILE A 240 -0.62 8.97 -0.74
CA ILE A 240 -1.38 10.00 -0.05
C ILE A 240 -0.42 11.08 0.41
N THR A 241 -0.62 12.31 -0.07
CA THR A 241 0.22 13.47 0.27
C THR A 241 -0.50 14.33 1.30
N TYR A 242 0.22 14.70 2.35
CA TYR A 242 -0.26 15.49 3.46
C TYR A 242 0.49 16.81 3.55
N ASP A 243 -0.20 17.85 3.93
CA ASP A 243 0.39 19.06 4.45
C ASP A 243 0.92 18.79 5.87
N CYS A 244 2.20 19.09 6.11
CA CYS A 244 2.86 18.74 7.38
C CYS A 244 2.31 19.51 8.57
N ASP A 245 1.90 20.77 8.38
CA ASP A 245 1.45 21.65 9.46
C ASP A 245 0.00 21.37 9.84
N THR A 246 -0.87 21.30 8.83
CA THR A 246 -2.31 21.11 9.05
C THR A 246 -2.73 19.65 9.10
N ARG A 247 -1.85 18.72 8.67
CA ARG A 247 -2.11 17.28 8.49
C ARG A 247 -3.29 16.97 7.57
N LYS A 248 -3.68 17.92 6.72
CA LYS A 248 -4.72 17.72 5.72
C LYS A 248 -4.19 16.99 4.51
N VAL A 249 -5.03 16.18 3.90
CA VAL A 249 -4.70 15.50 2.65
C VAL A 249 -4.73 16.51 1.50
N LEU A 250 -3.64 16.57 0.75
CA LEU A 250 -3.47 17.43 -0.42
C LEU A 250 -3.83 16.67 -1.71
N SER A 251 -3.44 15.39 -1.80
CA SER A 251 -3.74 14.56 -2.97
C SER A 251 -3.74 13.07 -2.63
N ILE A 252 -4.46 12.30 -3.45
CA ILE A 252 -4.45 10.85 -3.44
C ILE A 252 -4.21 10.39 -4.88
N ALA A 253 -3.21 9.53 -5.10
CA ALA A 253 -2.87 8.95 -6.39
C ALA A 253 -2.82 7.41 -6.29
N TYR A 254 -3.07 6.74 -7.41
CA TYR A 254 -3.04 5.28 -7.49
C TYR A 254 -2.30 4.83 -8.75
N VAL A 255 -1.46 3.81 -8.60
CA VAL A 255 -0.78 3.16 -9.72
C VAL A 255 -0.66 1.67 -9.45
N ASP A 256 -0.73 0.86 -10.50
CA ASP A 256 -0.55 -0.60 -10.46
C ASP A 256 0.63 -1.02 -11.35
N PRO A 257 1.85 -1.05 -10.78
CA PRO A 257 3.04 -1.44 -11.54
C PRO A 257 3.08 -2.92 -11.91
N ALA A 258 2.29 -3.75 -11.22
CA ALA A 258 2.25 -5.20 -11.41
C ALA A 258 1.07 -5.67 -12.27
N ALA A 259 0.31 -4.77 -12.89
CA ALA A 259 -0.91 -5.11 -13.66
C ALA A 259 -0.70 -6.18 -14.76
N ASP A 260 0.47 -6.21 -15.38
CA ASP A 260 0.81 -7.14 -16.46
C ASP A 260 1.50 -8.44 -15.99
N VAL A 261 1.75 -8.59 -14.69
CA VAL A 261 2.41 -9.78 -14.11
C VAL A 261 1.42 -10.93 -13.97
N LYS A 262 1.71 -12.06 -14.65
CA LYS A 262 0.88 -13.27 -14.66
C LYS A 262 1.57 -14.46 -14.01
#